data_303a2024cd39d41232d4432df9de6d8f
#
_entry.id   303a2024cd39d41232d4432df9de6d8f
#
_cell.length_a   1.000
_cell.length_b   1.000
_cell.length_c   1.000
_cell.angle_alpha   90.00
_cell.angle_beta   90.00
_cell.angle_gamma   90.00
#
_symmetry.space_group_name_H-M   'P 1'
#
loop_
_entity.id
_entity.type
_entity.pdbx_description
1 polymer ?
#
loop_
_entity_poly.entity_id
_entity_poly.type
_entity_poly.pdbx_seq_one_letter_code
_entity_poly.pdbx_strand_id
1 'polypeptide(L)'
;RGSAWLNFQRVVCVQWWLKNSCGSHVVLMGDAVHTAHFAIGSGTKLAIEDAIELARLFEQHGDDASHIPEVLAQYQAARRIETLRIQNAAWNAMEWFEVCGTRYCDQLEPEQFMYSMLTRSQRISHENLRLRDRGYVEAYEDWIAAHAGVPRAPERQPVPPMFTPFTLRGLTLKNRV
;
A
#
# COMPACT_ATOMS: atom_id res chain seq x y z
N ARG A 1 -20.79 3.22 26.33
CA ARG A 1 -21.55 3.41 25.07
C ARG A 1 -20.64 2.98 23.96
N GLY A 2 -21.04 1.99 23.16
CA GLY A 2 -20.27 1.52 21.99
C GLY A 2 -20.19 2.59 20.89
N SER A 3 -19.15 2.56 20.09
CA SER A 3 -19.03 3.39 18.89
C SER A 3 -20.10 2.99 17.87
N ALA A 4 -20.69 3.95 17.20
CA ALA A 4 -21.58 3.68 16.08
C ALA A 4 -20.76 3.16 14.88
N TRP A 5 -21.35 2.29 14.06
CA TRP A 5 -20.78 1.94 12.78
C TRP A 5 -20.79 3.18 11.86
N LEU A 6 -19.65 3.54 11.33
CA LEU A 6 -19.47 4.70 10.46
C LEU A 6 -18.98 4.25 9.07
N ASN A 7 -19.58 4.82 8.05
CA ASN A 7 -19.09 4.67 6.69
C ASN A 7 -18.10 5.82 6.40
N PHE A 8 -16.82 5.49 6.27
CA PHE A 8 -15.77 6.46 5.95
C PHE A 8 -15.75 6.75 4.45
N GLN A 9 -16.02 7.99 4.08
CA GLN A 9 -15.98 8.42 2.69
C GLN A 9 -14.53 8.59 2.24
N ARG A 10 -14.24 8.12 1.02
CA ARG A 10 -12.97 8.36 0.38
C ARG A 10 -13.03 9.67 -0.40
N VAL A 11 -12.20 10.62 -0.03
CA VAL A 11 -12.01 11.87 -0.78
C VAL A 11 -10.90 11.67 -1.82
N VAL A 12 -11.19 12.02 -3.06
CA VAL A 12 -10.22 12.06 -4.17
C VAL A 12 -10.56 13.26 -5.04
N CYS A 13 -9.88 14.37 -4.85
CA CYS A 13 -10.10 15.56 -5.67
C CYS A 13 -9.33 15.45 -7.00
N VAL A 14 -9.98 15.81 -8.07
CA VAL A 14 -9.36 15.87 -9.40
C VAL A 14 -8.48 17.12 -9.50
N GLN A 15 -8.96 18.22 -8.96
CA GLN A 15 -8.27 19.51 -8.92
C GLN A 15 -7.87 19.82 -7.48
N TRP A 16 -6.58 20.11 -7.25
CA TRP A 16 -6.03 20.36 -5.93
C TRP A 16 -5.84 21.82 -5.59
N TRP A 17 -5.97 22.68 -6.60
CA TRP A 17 -5.88 24.11 -6.43
C TRP A 17 -6.79 24.84 -7.45
N LEU A 18 -7.17 26.05 -7.11
CA LEU A 18 -7.96 26.90 -7.98
C LEU A 18 -7.63 28.37 -7.75
N LYS A 19 -7.93 29.21 -8.72
CA LYS A 19 -7.94 30.67 -8.57
C LYS A 19 -9.36 31.11 -8.34
N ASN A 20 -9.60 31.86 -7.25
CA ASN A 20 -10.93 32.34 -6.90
C ASN A 20 -11.26 33.60 -7.71
N SER A 21 -12.51 34.08 -7.57
CA SER A 21 -13.00 35.32 -8.27
C SER A 21 -12.26 36.58 -7.85
N CYS A 22 -11.65 36.62 -6.68
CA CYS A 22 -10.84 37.75 -6.18
C CYS A 22 -9.38 37.72 -6.67
N GLY A 23 -9.02 36.72 -7.48
CA GLY A 23 -7.65 36.55 -7.98
C GLY A 23 -6.69 35.79 -7.07
N SER A 24 -7.13 35.41 -5.87
CA SER A 24 -6.31 34.62 -4.93
C SER A 24 -6.30 33.13 -5.31
N HIS A 25 -5.20 32.46 -5.01
CA HIS A 25 -5.09 31.02 -5.19
C HIS A 25 -5.45 30.29 -3.92
N VAL A 26 -6.24 29.21 -4.06
CA VAL A 26 -6.60 28.30 -2.98
C VAL A 26 -5.98 26.94 -3.30
N VAL A 27 -5.27 26.36 -2.36
CA VAL A 27 -4.67 25.02 -2.48
C VAL A 27 -5.21 24.11 -1.40
N LEU A 28 -5.49 22.86 -1.75
CA LEU A 28 -5.92 21.81 -0.84
C LEU A 28 -4.74 20.90 -0.48
N MET A 29 -4.71 20.45 0.77
CA MET A 29 -3.68 19.56 1.31
C MET A 29 -4.30 18.51 2.23
N GLY A 30 -3.64 17.38 2.38
CA GLY A 30 -4.04 16.34 3.29
C GLY A 30 -5.48 15.84 3.06
N ASP A 31 -6.24 15.64 4.12
CA ASP A 31 -7.59 15.08 4.04
C ASP A 31 -8.60 15.97 3.29
N ALA A 32 -8.28 17.25 3.11
CA ALA A 32 -9.12 18.16 2.31
C ALA A 32 -9.11 17.81 0.82
N VAL A 33 -8.06 17.17 0.34
CA VAL A 33 -7.88 16.83 -1.08
C VAL A 33 -7.87 15.33 -1.32
N HIS A 34 -7.38 14.56 -0.36
CA HIS A 34 -7.32 13.10 -0.44
C HIS A 34 -7.36 12.48 0.96
N THR A 35 -8.23 11.52 1.16
CA THR A 35 -8.21 10.70 2.38
C THR A 35 -7.60 9.33 2.08
N ALA A 36 -6.83 8.79 3.00
CA ALA A 36 -6.41 7.40 2.98
C ALA A 36 -7.10 6.65 4.12
N HIS A 37 -7.62 5.45 3.84
CA HIS A 37 -8.23 4.63 4.88
C HIS A 37 -7.19 4.35 5.99
N PHE A 38 -7.62 4.39 7.24
CA PHE A 38 -6.75 4.28 8.42
C PHE A 38 -6.08 2.90 8.58
N ALA A 39 -6.47 1.89 7.79
CA ALA A 39 -5.93 0.52 7.84
C ALA A 39 -4.41 0.40 7.77
N ILE A 40 -3.71 1.42 7.24
CA ILE A 40 -2.24 1.47 7.19
C ILE A 40 -1.63 2.67 7.93
N GLY A 41 -2.45 3.51 8.57
CA GLY A 41 -1.98 4.63 9.39
C GLY A 41 -1.21 5.72 8.63
N SER A 42 -1.52 5.98 7.34
CA SER A 42 -0.71 6.85 6.47
C SER A 42 -1.27 8.25 6.24
N GLY A 43 -2.43 8.62 6.79
CA GLY A 43 -3.06 9.92 6.54
C GLY A 43 -2.17 11.10 6.95
N THR A 44 -1.70 11.10 8.20
CA THR A 44 -0.81 12.15 8.72
C THR A 44 0.49 12.26 7.91
N LYS A 45 1.08 11.11 7.53
CA LYS A 45 2.28 11.09 6.69
C LYS A 45 2.03 11.78 5.35
N LEU A 46 0.92 11.50 4.69
CA LEU A 46 0.56 12.13 3.41
C LEU A 46 0.43 13.65 3.55
N ALA A 47 -0.26 14.12 4.60
CA ALA A 47 -0.42 15.55 4.84
C ALA A 47 0.92 16.27 5.11
N ILE A 48 1.83 15.64 5.84
CA ILE A 48 3.18 16.17 6.08
C ILE A 48 3.98 16.22 4.77
N GLU A 49 3.93 15.17 3.95
CA GLU A 49 4.61 15.13 2.67
C GLU A 49 4.06 16.18 1.69
N ASP A 50 2.76 16.46 1.72
CA ASP A 50 2.16 17.54 0.93
C ASP A 50 2.73 18.90 1.34
N ALA A 51 2.82 19.16 2.65
CA ALA A 51 3.37 20.41 3.16
C ALA A 51 4.86 20.58 2.80
N ILE A 52 5.65 19.51 2.93
CA ILE A 52 7.08 19.53 2.58
C ILE A 52 7.24 19.83 1.08
N GLU A 53 6.50 19.16 0.22
CA GLU A 53 6.62 19.35 -1.23
C GLU A 53 6.19 20.76 -1.65
N LEU A 54 5.11 21.28 -1.08
CA LEU A 54 4.64 22.63 -1.37
C LEU A 54 5.67 23.67 -0.92
N ALA A 55 6.22 23.54 0.29
CA ALA A 55 7.26 24.43 0.79
C ALA A 55 8.52 24.39 -0.08
N ARG A 56 8.98 23.20 -0.45
CA ARG A 56 10.16 23.00 -1.33
C ARG A 56 9.97 23.70 -2.69
N LEU A 57 8.79 23.61 -3.28
CA LEU A 57 8.50 24.25 -4.56
C LEU A 57 8.48 25.77 -4.45
N PHE A 58 7.92 26.32 -3.37
CA PHE A 58 7.99 27.76 -3.13
C PHE A 58 9.43 28.26 -2.91
N GLU A 59 10.25 27.53 -2.15
CA GLU A 59 11.67 27.87 -2.02
C GLU A 59 12.41 27.89 -3.35
N GLN A 60 12.10 26.96 -4.25
CA GLN A 60 12.75 26.87 -5.56
C GLN A 60 12.34 27.99 -6.53
N HIS A 61 11.11 28.48 -6.44
CA HIS A 61 10.58 29.50 -7.34
C HIS A 61 10.72 30.95 -6.80
N GLY A 62 11.13 31.10 -5.53
CA GLY A 62 11.28 32.42 -4.88
C GLY A 62 9.94 33.11 -4.60
N ASP A 63 10.02 34.40 -4.22
CA ASP A 63 8.87 35.17 -3.73
C ASP A 63 8.01 35.82 -4.84
N ASP A 64 8.28 35.53 -6.10
CA ASP A 64 7.50 36.13 -7.20
C ASP A 64 6.13 35.44 -7.34
N ALA A 65 5.08 36.17 -7.02
CA ALA A 65 3.71 35.71 -7.10
C ALA A 65 3.27 35.24 -8.49
N SER A 66 3.98 35.64 -9.56
CA SER A 66 3.68 35.20 -10.93
C SER A 66 3.88 33.70 -11.12
N HIS A 67 4.75 33.06 -10.31
CA HIS A 67 5.04 31.63 -10.34
C HIS A 67 4.05 30.76 -9.55
N ILE A 68 3.15 31.34 -8.76
CA ILE A 68 2.21 30.58 -7.93
C ILE A 68 1.43 29.52 -8.74
N PRO A 69 0.84 29.80 -9.91
CA PRO A 69 0.12 28.79 -10.68
C PRO A 69 0.99 27.60 -11.10
N GLU A 70 2.24 27.87 -11.44
CA GLU A 70 3.21 26.86 -11.83
C GLU A 70 3.59 25.98 -10.63
N VAL A 71 3.90 26.59 -9.49
CA VAL A 71 4.19 25.88 -8.23
C VAL A 71 3.05 24.97 -7.84
N LEU A 72 1.81 25.44 -7.88
CA LEU A 72 0.64 24.64 -7.51
C LEU A 72 0.35 23.50 -8.51
N ALA A 73 0.61 23.70 -9.79
CA ALA A 73 0.52 22.65 -10.80
C ALA A 73 1.58 21.55 -10.59
N GLN A 74 2.83 21.95 -10.31
CA GLN A 74 3.91 21.04 -10.00
C GLN A 74 3.64 20.25 -8.71
N TYR A 75 3.15 20.92 -7.66
CA TYR A 75 2.73 20.28 -6.42
C TYR A 75 1.70 19.19 -6.66
N GLN A 76 0.61 19.51 -7.38
CA GLN A 76 -0.42 18.53 -7.71
C GLN A 76 0.15 17.35 -8.51
N ALA A 77 0.98 17.62 -9.51
CA ALA A 77 1.58 16.58 -10.35
C ALA A 77 2.49 15.65 -9.55
N ALA A 78 3.34 16.19 -8.68
CA ALA A 78 4.26 15.42 -7.87
C ALA A 78 3.53 14.55 -6.83
N ARG A 79 2.55 15.12 -6.12
CA ARG A 79 1.89 14.44 -5.00
C ARG A 79 0.79 13.47 -5.40
N ARG A 80 0.10 13.73 -6.51
CA ARG A 80 -1.06 12.93 -6.95
C ARG A 80 -0.74 11.44 -7.10
N ILE A 81 0.37 11.10 -7.73
CA ILE A 81 0.73 9.70 -7.98
C ILE A 81 1.05 8.98 -6.67
N GLU A 82 1.86 9.61 -5.79
CA GLU A 82 2.21 9.02 -4.50
C GLU A 82 0.99 8.84 -3.61
N THR A 83 0.10 9.82 -3.60
CA THR A 83 -1.17 9.73 -2.87
C THR A 83 -2.03 8.58 -3.36
N LEU A 84 -2.19 8.41 -4.68
CA LEU A 84 -2.95 7.29 -5.25
C LEU A 84 -2.34 5.93 -4.88
N ARG A 85 -1.02 5.82 -4.86
CA ARG A 85 -0.33 4.59 -4.42
C ARG A 85 -0.64 4.25 -2.96
N ILE A 86 -0.63 5.26 -2.08
CA ILE A 86 -0.97 5.08 -0.66
C ILE A 86 -2.44 4.75 -0.48
N GLN A 87 -3.34 5.45 -1.18
CA GLN A 87 -4.77 5.18 -1.13
C GLN A 87 -5.08 3.74 -1.59
N ASN A 88 -4.41 3.26 -2.64
CA ASN A 88 -4.57 1.89 -3.12
C ASN A 88 -4.08 0.86 -2.08
N ALA A 89 -2.93 1.11 -1.48
CA ALA A 89 -2.41 0.25 -0.43
C ALA A 89 -3.31 0.22 0.81
N ALA A 90 -3.88 1.37 1.17
CA ALA A 90 -4.85 1.46 2.27
C ALA A 90 -6.15 0.70 1.95
N TRP A 91 -6.60 0.77 0.71
CA TRP A 91 -7.75 0.00 0.22
C TRP A 91 -7.49 -1.51 0.32
N ASN A 92 -6.38 -2.00 -0.20
CA ASN A 92 -6.02 -3.42 -0.12
C ASN A 92 -5.98 -3.91 1.33
N ALA A 93 -5.40 -3.11 2.22
CA ALA A 93 -5.35 -3.46 3.64
C ALA A 93 -6.74 -3.44 4.29
N MET A 94 -7.62 -2.53 3.92
CA MET A 94 -9.01 -2.49 4.37
C MET A 94 -9.77 -3.73 3.92
N GLU A 95 -9.70 -4.07 2.63
CA GLU A 95 -10.35 -5.27 2.09
C GLU A 95 -9.87 -6.54 2.80
N TRP A 96 -8.58 -6.61 3.12
CA TRP A 96 -8.05 -7.73 3.90
C TRP A 96 -8.72 -7.84 5.28
N PHE A 97 -8.90 -6.72 5.99
CA PHE A 97 -9.58 -6.72 7.28
C PHE A 97 -11.07 -7.07 7.17
N GLU A 98 -11.76 -6.59 6.14
CA GLU A 98 -13.18 -6.88 5.91
C GLU A 98 -13.45 -8.39 5.69
N VAL A 99 -12.53 -9.09 5.05
CA VAL A 99 -12.68 -10.53 4.79
C VAL A 99 -11.98 -11.41 5.83
N CYS A 100 -11.20 -10.83 6.74
CA CYS A 100 -10.42 -11.56 7.73
C CYS A 100 -11.27 -12.51 8.56
N GLY A 101 -12.35 -12.00 9.18
CA GLY A 101 -13.21 -12.77 10.07
C GLY A 101 -14.08 -13.81 9.37
N THR A 102 -14.34 -13.67 8.07
CA THR A 102 -15.21 -14.58 7.31
C THR A 102 -14.46 -15.60 6.45
N ARG A 103 -13.19 -15.33 6.17
CA ARG A 103 -12.42 -16.16 5.26
C ARG A 103 -11.06 -16.57 5.84
N TYR A 104 -10.25 -15.62 6.30
CA TYR A 104 -8.85 -15.91 6.60
C TYR A 104 -8.65 -16.55 7.96
N CYS A 105 -9.43 -16.18 8.99
CA CYS A 105 -9.28 -16.72 10.34
C CYS A 105 -9.55 -18.23 10.40
N ASP A 106 -10.50 -18.73 9.60
CA ASP A 106 -10.92 -20.13 9.64
C ASP A 106 -10.29 -21.00 8.54
N GLN A 107 -9.71 -20.38 7.51
CA GLN A 107 -9.23 -21.11 6.32
C GLN A 107 -7.71 -21.12 6.18
N LEU A 108 -7.00 -20.15 6.78
CA LEU A 108 -5.56 -20.06 6.69
C LEU A 108 -4.90 -20.68 7.91
N GLU A 109 -3.81 -21.39 7.70
CA GLU A 109 -2.93 -21.78 8.78
C GLU A 109 -2.22 -20.55 9.38
N PRO A 110 -1.76 -20.62 10.65
CA PRO A 110 -1.17 -19.47 11.33
C PRO A 110 -0.05 -18.76 10.55
N GLU A 111 0.81 -19.53 9.89
CA GLU A 111 1.91 -19.01 9.07
C GLU A 111 1.41 -18.24 7.84
N GLN A 112 0.40 -18.79 7.15
CA GLN A 112 -0.24 -18.14 6.01
C GLN A 112 -0.97 -16.87 6.45
N PHE A 113 -1.70 -16.96 7.57
CA PHE A 113 -2.43 -15.81 8.12
C PHE A 113 -1.47 -14.67 8.45
N MET A 114 -0.40 -14.96 9.19
CA MET A 114 0.61 -13.96 9.56
C MET A 114 1.25 -13.34 8.32
N TYR A 115 1.66 -14.15 7.36
CA TYR A 115 2.26 -13.65 6.13
C TYR A 115 1.30 -12.76 5.35
N SER A 116 0.03 -13.17 5.17
CA SER A 116 -0.99 -12.39 4.49
C SER A 116 -1.27 -11.07 5.19
N MET A 117 -1.29 -11.08 6.54
CA MET A 117 -1.45 -9.88 7.36
C MET A 117 -0.30 -8.89 7.18
N LEU A 118 0.95 -9.36 7.14
CA LEU A 118 2.13 -8.52 6.96
C LEU A 118 2.21 -7.91 5.56
N THR A 119 1.70 -8.61 4.55
CA THR A 119 1.74 -8.19 3.14
C THR A 119 0.42 -7.59 2.63
N ARG A 120 -0.61 -7.48 3.47
CA ARG A 120 -2.00 -7.10 3.11
C ARG A 120 -2.14 -5.84 2.27
N SER A 121 -1.26 -4.87 2.46
CA SER A 121 -1.28 -3.61 1.72
C SER A 121 -0.74 -3.72 0.30
N GLN A 122 -0.12 -4.85 -0.04
CA GLN A 122 0.61 -5.10 -1.30
C GLN A 122 1.78 -4.13 -1.57
N ARG A 123 2.17 -3.34 -0.56
CA ARG A 123 3.38 -2.49 -0.62
C ARG A 123 4.61 -3.17 -0.06
N ILE A 124 4.41 -4.14 0.82
CA ILE A 124 5.50 -4.94 1.39
C ILE A 124 5.59 -6.20 0.57
N SER A 125 6.60 -6.27 -0.30
CA SER A 125 6.93 -7.49 -1.04
C SER A 125 7.60 -8.51 -0.12
N HIS A 126 7.71 -9.74 -0.60
CA HIS A 126 8.46 -10.79 0.07
C HIS A 126 9.91 -10.37 0.38
N GLU A 127 10.58 -9.75 -0.58
CA GLU A 127 11.95 -9.26 -0.40
C GLU A 127 12.03 -8.06 0.56
N ASN A 128 11.06 -7.15 0.55
CA ASN A 128 11.02 -6.08 1.55
C ASN A 128 10.82 -6.64 2.97
N LEU A 129 10.02 -7.69 3.11
CA LEU A 129 9.85 -8.37 4.39
C LEU A 129 11.14 -9.05 4.84
N ARG A 130 11.89 -9.69 3.92
CA ARG A 130 13.21 -10.27 4.17
C ARG A 130 14.23 -9.25 4.68
N LEU A 131 14.22 -8.03 4.13
CA LEU A 131 15.08 -6.96 4.60
C LEU A 131 14.76 -6.51 6.03
N ARG A 132 13.51 -6.68 6.46
CA ARG A 132 13.04 -6.29 7.80
C ARG A 132 13.22 -7.40 8.83
N ASP A 133 12.89 -8.60 8.45
CA ASP A 133 12.97 -9.79 9.28
C ASP A 133 13.29 -11.03 8.42
N ARG A 134 14.58 -11.24 8.26
CA ARG A 134 15.11 -12.36 7.47
C ARG A 134 14.72 -13.70 8.08
N GLY A 135 14.81 -13.83 9.42
CA GLY A 135 14.51 -15.09 10.11
C GLY A 135 13.05 -15.51 9.92
N TYR A 136 12.13 -14.55 10.02
CA TYR A 136 10.71 -14.84 9.76
C TYR A 136 10.47 -15.32 8.32
N VAL A 137 11.07 -14.65 7.33
CA VAL A 137 10.87 -15.01 5.92
C VAL A 137 11.46 -16.39 5.63
N GLU A 138 12.64 -16.71 6.16
CA GLU A 138 13.25 -18.02 6.00
C GLU A 138 12.38 -19.13 6.64
N ALA A 139 11.84 -18.91 7.82
CA ALA A 139 10.92 -19.84 8.47
C ALA A 139 9.62 -20.06 7.67
N TYR A 140 9.07 -18.97 7.11
CA TYR A 140 7.89 -19.06 6.24
C TYR A 140 8.16 -19.81 4.94
N GLU A 141 9.33 -19.64 4.34
CA GLU A 141 9.77 -20.38 3.16
C GLU A 141 9.96 -21.87 3.45
N ASP A 142 10.53 -22.21 4.61
CA ASP A 142 10.66 -23.60 5.06
C ASP A 142 9.29 -24.26 5.25
N TRP A 143 8.36 -23.52 5.86
CA TRP A 143 6.99 -23.97 6.03
C TRP A 143 6.30 -24.23 4.69
N ILE A 144 6.40 -23.28 3.71
CA ILE A 144 5.84 -23.48 2.36
C ILE A 144 6.48 -24.68 1.66
N ALA A 145 7.81 -24.83 1.73
CA ALA A 145 8.51 -25.92 1.08
C ALA A 145 8.03 -27.29 1.63
N ALA A 146 7.88 -27.39 2.94
CA ALA A 146 7.36 -28.60 3.60
C ALA A 146 5.92 -28.91 3.13
N HIS A 147 5.04 -27.92 3.08
CA HIS A 147 3.65 -28.06 2.62
C HIS A 147 3.53 -28.40 1.13
N ALA A 148 4.43 -27.87 0.30
CA ALA A 148 4.49 -28.18 -1.11
C ALA A 148 5.16 -29.52 -1.43
N GLY A 149 5.74 -30.19 -0.42
CA GLY A 149 6.51 -31.42 -0.60
C GLY A 149 7.79 -31.22 -1.41
N VAL A 150 8.34 -30.00 -1.40
CA VAL A 150 9.56 -29.64 -2.14
C VAL A 150 10.70 -29.44 -1.17
N PRO A 151 11.80 -30.21 -1.26
CA PRO A 151 12.95 -30.00 -0.40
C PRO A 151 13.58 -28.63 -0.68
N ARG A 152 13.79 -27.86 0.37
CA ARG A 152 14.55 -26.61 0.28
C ARG A 152 16.04 -26.92 0.22
N ALA A 153 16.70 -26.53 -0.85
CA ALA A 153 18.15 -26.58 -0.90
C ALA A 153 18.73 -25.41 -0.09
N PRO A 154 19.67 -25.65 0.83
CA PRO A 154 20.22 -24.61 1.72
C PRO A 154 20.82 -23.39 1.02
N GLU A 155 21.22 -23.55 -0.23
CA GLU A 155 21.92 -22.51 -1.03
C GLU A 155 21.05 -21.91 -2.15
N ARG A 156 19.83 -22.37 -2.32
CA ARG A 156 18.95 -21.86 -3.38
C ARG A 156 17.81 -21.05 -2.78
N GLN A 157 17.52 -19.92 -3.39
CA GLN A 157 16.27 -19.21 -3.12
C GLN A 157 15.10 -20.19 -3.31
N PRO A 158 14.13 -20.24 -2.41
CA PRO A 158 12.99 -21.12 -2.54
C PRO A 158 12.25 -20.79 -3.83
N VAL A 159 11.92 -21.81 -4.58
CA VAL A 159 11.10 -21.66 -5.78
C VAL A 159 9.71 -21.22 -5.32
N PRO A 160 9.18 -20.09 -5.84
CA PRO A 160 7.82 -19.68 -5.49
C PRO A 160 6.82 -20.83 -5.75
N PRO A 161 5.81 -21.02 -4.91
CA PRO A 161 4.87 -22.14 -5.00
C PRO A 161 4.24 -22.33 -6.37
N MET A 162 4.03 -21.22 -7.13
CA MET A 162 3.50 -21.27 -8.49
C MET A 162 4.41 -22.02 -9.48
N PHE A 163 5.69 -22.10 -9.22
CA PHE A 163 6.67 -22.81 -10.06
C PHE A 163 7.00 -24.22 -9.55
N THR A 164 6.33 -24.69 -8.50
CA THR A 164 6.50 -26.05 -8.00
C THR A 164 5.59 -27.04 -8.75
N PRO A 165 6.00 -28.31 -8.90
CA PRO A 165 5.14 -29.34 -9.47
C PRO A 165 3.80 -29.46 -8.74
N PHE A 166 2.76 -29.74 -9.48
CA PHE A 166 1.41 -29.93 -8.95
C PHE A 166 0.75 -31.16 -9.59
N THR A 167 0.22 -32.06 -8.77
CA THR A 167 -0.47 -33.25 -9.25
C THR A 167 -2.00 -33.09 -9.10
N LEU A 168 -2.69 -33.20 -10.21
CA LEU A 168 -4.16 -33.18 -10.25
C LEU A 168 -4.66 -34.48 -10.89
N ARG A 169 -5.42 -35.29 -10.13
CA ARG A 169 -6.03 -36.53 -10.62
C ARG A 169 -5.06 -37.46 -11.38
N GLY A 170 -3.82 -37.60 -10.92
CA GLY A 170 -2.80 -38.44 -11.56
C GLY A 170 -1.98 -37.78 -12.67
N LEU A 171 -2.30 -36.54 -13.07
CA LEU A 171 -1.49 -35.74 -13.97
C LEU A 171 -0.55 -34.83 -13.18
N THR A 172 0.75 -34.95 -13.40
CA THR A 172 1.73 -34.06 -12.77
C THR A 172 2.13 -32.95 -13.73
N LEU A 173 1.77 -31.73 -13.37
CA LEU A 173 2.19 -30.50 -14.05
C LEU A 173 3.55 -30.06 -13.52
N LYS A 174 4.38 -29.48 -14.37
CA LYS A 174 5.72 -28.96 -13.98
C LYS A 174 5.62 -27.77 -13.04
N ASN A 175 4.54 -27.03 -13.11
CA ASN A 175 4.26 -25.84 -12.30
C ASN A 175 2.75 -25.68 -12.15
N ARG A 176 2.33 -24.64 -11.42
CA ARG A 176 0.92 -24.29 -11.16
C ARG A 176 0.41 -23.11 -12.01
N VAL A 177 1.19 -22.71 -13.01
CA VAL A 177 0.87 -21.61 -13.93
C VAL A 177 0.45 -22.18 -15.29
#